data_5dea1b862a6cf96fa5b62399adfb0b12
#
_entry.id   5dea1b862a6cf96fa5b62399adfb0b12
#
_cell.length_a   1.000
_cell.length_b   1.000
_cell.length_c   1.000
_cell.angle_alpha   90.00
_cell.angle_beta   90.00
_cell.angle_gamma   90.00
#
_symmetry.space_group_name_H-M   'P 1'
#
loop_
_entity.id
_entity.type
_entity.pdbx_description
1 polymer ?
#
loop_
_entity_poly.entity_id
_entity_poly.type
_entity_poly.pdbx_seq_one_letter_code
_entity_poly.pdbx_strand_id
1 'polypeptide(L)'
;METKATISRLIPLTNDGRCDWSETSQKNQYKLTLGTNVIYIGKSTKLLNAYAVEIVDGIGNVVTKEHYRTPEDSIETSILYSSIEAFLDRKYRKHMQEISDKLTELEKSTVVIA
;
A
#
# COMPACT_ATOMS: atom_id res chain seq x y z
N MET A 1 4.84 15.12 -16.03
CA MET A 1 3.83 15.48 -15.04
C MET A 1 4.25 14.98 -13.67
N GLU A 2 4.06 15.78 -12.69
CA GLU A 2 4.58 15.52 -11.33
C GLU A 2 4.03 14.25 -10.68
N THR A 3 2.78 13.87 -11.00
CA THR A 3 2.17 12.66 -10.46
C THR A 3 2.93 11.40 -10.90
N LYS A 4 3.26 11.29 -12.18
CA LYS A 4 4.05 10.14 -12.67
C LYS A 4 5.46 10.13 -12.06
N ALA A 5 6.09 11.29 -11.94
CA ALA A 5 7.40 11.39 -11.32
C ALA A 5 7.34 10.96 -9.85
N THR A 6 6.28 11.35 -9.13
CA THR A 6 6.06 10.93 -7.76
C THR A 6 5.89 9.42 -7.66
N ILE A 7 5.07 8.84 -8.54
CA ILE A 7 4.88 7.38 -8.59
C ILE A 7 6.21 6.65 -8.78
N SER A 8 7.01 7.12 -9.74
CA SER A 8 8.31 6.50 -10.03
C SER A 8 9.26 6.56 -8.82
N ARG A 9 9.24 7.65 -8.06
CA ARG A 9 10.06 7.78 -6.86
C ARG A 9 9.59 6.86 -5.73
N LEU A 10 8.30 6.57 -5.66
CA LEU A 10 7.74 5.72 -4.61
C LEU A 10 8.10 4.24 -4.80
N ILE A 11 8.38 3.81 -6.03
CA ILE A 11 8.66 2.41 -6.31
C ILE A 11 9.87 1.88 -5.52
N PRO A 12 11.08 2.47 -5.64
CA PRO A 12 12.21 1.97 -4.86
C PRO A 12 12.02 2.13 -3.35
N LEU A 13 11.38 3.20 -2.92
CA LEU A 13 11.13 3.42 -1.49
C LEU A 13 10.18 2.34 -0.92
N THR A 14 9.17 1.96 -1.70
CA THR A 14 8.25 0.90 -1.31
C THR A 14 8.96 -0.45 -1.26
N ASN A 15 9.80 -0.74 -2.26
CA ASN A 15 10.56 -1.99 -2.31
C ASN A 15 11.54 -2.11 -1.14
N ASP A 16 12.08 -0.98 -0.67
CA ASP A 16 13.00 -0.94 0.46
C ASP A 16 12.27 -0.94 1.82
N GLY A 17 10.95 -0.95 1.82
CA GLY A 17 10.16 -0.94 3.05
C GLY A 17 10.11 0.42 3.75
N ARG A 18 10.41 1.50 3.04
CA ARG A 18 10.43 2.86 3.62
C ARG A 18 9.09 3.59 3.55
N CYS A 19 8.13 3.03 2.84
CA CYS A 19 6.78 3.59 2.74
C CYS A 19 5.81 2.65 3.46
N ASP A 20 5.13 3.16 4.47
CA ASP A 20 4.20 2.36 5.26
C ASP A 20 2.79 2.42 4.66
N TRP A 21 2.61 1.67 3.59
CA TRP A 21 1.32 1.54 2.95
C TRP A 21 0.33 0.78 3.81
N SER A 22 -0.94 1.11 3.68
CA SER A 22 -2.02 0.38 4.35
C SER A 22 -3.22 0.24 3.43
N GLU A 23 -4.06 -0.73 3.76
CA GLU A 23 -5.31 -0.93 3.04
C GLU A 23 -6.33 0.13 3.43
N THR A 24 -7.31 0.36 2.56
CA THR A 24 -8.45 1.24 2.85
C THR A 24 -9.71 0.39 2.95
N SER A 25 -10.85 1.02 3.26
CA SER A 25 -12.13 0.33 3.25
C SER A 25 -12.57 -0.10 1.85
N GLN A 26 -11.99 0.52 0.81
CA GLN A 26 -12.27 0.17 -0.57
C GLN A 26 -11.35 -0.97 -1.01
N LYS A 27 -11.93 -1.99 -1.62
CA LYS A 27 -11.18 -3.12 -2.14
C LYS A 27 -10.21 -2.68 -3.24
N ASN A 28 -9.01 -3.25 -3.26
CA ASN A 28 -7.97 -2.97 -4.25
C ASN A 28 -7.52 -1.51 -4.25
N GLN A 29 -7.57 -0.86 -3.09
CA GLN A 29 -7.07 0.49 -2.91
C GLN A 29 -6.15 0.52 -1.69
N TYR A 30 -5.05 1.25 -1.81
CA TYR A 30 -4.05 1.41 -0.75
C TYR A 30 -3.78 2.88 -0.53
N LYS A 31 -3.34 3.22 0.67
CA LYS A 31 -3.00 4.60 1.01
C LYS A 31 -1.64 4.70 1.67
N LEU A 32 -1.00 5.84 1.45
CA LEU A 32 0.25 6.22 2.09
C LEU A 32 0.11 7.64 2.60
N THR A 33 0.39 7.84 3.88
CA THR A 33 0.42 9.17 4.48
C THR A 33 1.84 9.71 4.44
N LEU A 34 2.03 10.86 3.83
CA LEU A 34 3.31 11.55 3.76
C LEU A 34 3.12 12.95 4.33
N GLY A 35 3.60 13.16 5.57
CA GLY A 35 3.32 14.39 6.29
C GLY A 35 1.83 14.55 6.51
N THR A 36 1.25 15.64 5.98
CA THR A 36 -0.19 15.87 6.07
C THR A 36 -0.96 15.40 4.83
N ASN A 37 -0.24 14.96 3.80
CA ASN A 37 -0.87 14.53 2.55
C ASN A 37 -1.07 13.01 2.54
N VAL A 38 -2.12 12.57 1.85
CA VAL A 38 -2.40 11.15 1.69
C VAL A 38 -2.47 10.82 0.20
N ILE A 39 -1.74 9.77 -0.19
CA ILE A 39 -1.76 9.26 -1.55
C ILE A 39 -2.58 7.98 -1.56
N TYR A 40 -3.59 7.93 -2.42
CA TYR A 40 -4.38 6.73 -2.67
C TYR A 40 -4.02 6.18 -4.03
N ILE A 41 -3.81 4.88 -4.10
CA ILE A 41 -3.56 4.20 -5.37
C ILE A 41 -4.37 2.91 -5.38
N GLY A 42 -4.99 2.62 -6.51
CA GLY A 42 -5.78 1.40 -6.62
C GLY A 42 -6.26 1.15 -8.02
N LYS A 43 -7.01 0.08 -8.17
CA LYS A 43 -7.68 -0.20 -9.44
C LYS A 43 -8.88 0.72 -9.56
N SER A 44 -9.05 1.30 -10.75
CA SER A 44 -10.16 2.22 -10.97
C SER A 44 -11.50 1.50 -10.82
N THR A 45 -12.45 2.14 -10.14
CA THR A 45 -13.83 1.66 -10.04
C THR A 45 -14.70 2.18 -11.17
N LYS A 46 -14.21 3.17 -11.91
CA LYS A 46 -14.95 3.80 -13.00
C LYS A 46 -14.54 3.31 -14.37
N LEU A 47 -13.25 2.99 -14.56
CA LEU A 47 -12.71 2.57 -15.83
C LEU A 47 -12.17 1.15 -15.73
N LEU A 48 -12.56 0.32 -16.67
CA LEU A 48 -12.06 -1.06 -16.73
C LEU A 48 -10.57 -1.07 -17.12
N ASN A 49 -9.80 -1.94 -16.46
CA ASN A 49 -8.36 -2.10 -16.69
C ASN A 49 -7.56 -0.81 -16.54
N ALA A 50 -7.93 -0.01 -15.55
CA ALA A 50 -7.24 1.24 -15.26
C ALA A 50 -6.84 1.31 -13.79
N TYR A 51 -5.83 2.12 -13.51
CA TYR A 51 -5.44 2.46 -12.15
C TYR A 51 -5.86 3.89 -11.85
N ALA A 52 -6.22 4.14 -10.60
CA ALA A 52 -6.58 5.48 -10.13
C ALA A 52 -5.57 5.92 -9.08
N VAL A 53 -5.10 7.16 -9.20
CA VAL A 53 -4.21 7.79 -8.22
C VAL A 53 -4.88 9.07 -7.74
N GLU A 54 -5.00 9.23 -6.44
CA GLU A 54 -5.58 10.42 -5.83
C GLU A 54 -4.67 10.92 -4.73
N ILE A 55 -4.43 12.22 -4.69
CA ILE A 55 -3.66 12.86 -3.62
C ILE A 55 -4.58 13.84 -2.92
N VAL A 56 -4.64 13.72 -1.60
CA VAL A 56 -5.50 14.54 -0.75
C VAL A 56 -4.59 15.29 0.23
N ASP A 57 -4.86 16.59 0.42
CA ASP A 57 -4.08 17.41 1.35
C ASP A 57 -4.54 17.21 2.82
N GLY A 58 -3.87 17.92 3.75
CA GLY A 58 -4.09 17.77 5.18
C GLY A 58 -5.48 18.20 5.67
N ILE A 59 -6.23 18.94 4.85
CA ILE A 59 -7.58 19.37 5.20
C ILE A 59 -8.67 18.62 4.40
N GLY A 60 -8.26 17.59 3.66
CA GLY A 60 -9.21 16.73 2.96
C GLY A 60 -9.56 17.16 1.55
N ASN A 61 -8.87 18.16 0.99
CA ASN A 61 -9.10 18.59 -0.38
C ASN A 61 -8.32 17.72 -1.36
N VAL A 62 -8.96 17.35 -2.47
CA VAL A 62 -8.31 16.59 -3.53
C VAL A 62 -7.35 17.52 -4.28
N VAL A 63 -6.06 17.19 -4.22
CA VAL A 63 -5.03 17.95 -4.93
C VAL A 63 -4.99 17.49 -6.39
N THR A 64 -5.05 16.19 -6.61
CA THR A 64 -5.09 15.62 -7.96
C THR A 64 -5.78 14.27 -7.92
N LYS A 65 -6.43 13.94 -9.03
CA LYS A 65 -7.03 12.62 -9.23
C LYS A 65 -6.86 12.25 -10.69
N GLU A 66 -6.14 11.17 -10.94
CA GLU A 66 -5.81 10.74 -12.30
C GLU A 66 -6.11 9.26 -12.49
N HIS A 67 -6.50 8.91 -13.70
CA HIS A 67 -6.73 7.53 -14.12
C HIS A 67 -5.77 7.19 -15.25
N TYR A 68 -5.08 6.06 -15.13
CA TYR A 68 -4.11 5.60 -16.11
C TYR A 68 -4.66 4.33 -16.75
N ARG A 69 -5.09 4.44 -17.98
CA ARG A 69 -5.82 3.37 -18.67
C ARG A 69 -5.00 2.62 -19.72
N THR A 70 -4.20 3.33 -20.50
CA THR A 70 -3.40 2.67 -21.54
C THR A 70 -2.19 1.97 -20.90
N PRO A 71 -1.70 0.87 -21.50
CA PRO A 71 -0.52 0.22 -20.95
C PRO A 71 0.68 1.17 -20.80
N GLU A 72 0.89 2.06 -21.75
CA GLU A 72 2.01 3.01 -21.71
C GLU A 72 1.88 3.98 -20.54
N ASP A 73 0.67 4.43 -20.24
CA ASP A 73 0.44 5.38 -19.16
C ASP A 73 0.39 4.72 -17.79
N SER A 74 0.09 3.41 -17.73
CA SER A 74 -0.11 2.72 -16.46
C SER A 74 1.09 1.89 -16.01
N ILE A 75 2.20 1.88 -16.76
CA ILE A 75 3.37 1.03 -16.44
C ILE A 75 3.88 1.30 -15.02
N GLU A 76 4.24 2.54 -14.73
CA GLU A 76 4.78 2.88 -13.41
C GLU A 76 3.76 2.64 -12.30
N THR A 77 2.51 2.96 -12.56
CA THR A 77 1.43 2.77 -11.59
C THR A 77 1.21 1.29 -11.29
N SER A 78 1.25 0.44 -12.33
CA SER A 78 1.09 -1.00 -12.13
C SER A 78 2.28 -1.60 -11.37
N ILE A 79 3.50 -1.13 -11.64
CA ILE A 79 4.68 -1.56 -10.91
C ILE A 79 4.57 -1.16 -9.44
N LEU A 80 4.19 0.08 -9.17
CA LEU A 80 4.02 0.55 -7.80
C LEU A 80 2.92 -0.25 -7.10
N TYR A 81 1.79 -0.50 -7.76
CA TYR A 81 0.71 -1.30 -7.19
C TYR A 81 1.20 -2.69 -6.77
N SER A 82 1.96 -3.37 -7.65
CA SER A 82 2.53 -4.67 -7.34
C SER A 82 3.55 -4.59 -6.19
N SER A 83 4.35 -3.54 -6.15
CA SER A 83 5.31 -3.32 -5.06
C SER A 83 4.61 -3.11 -3.73
N ILE A 84 3.46 -2.41 -3.73
CA ILE A 84 2.64 -2.22 -2.53
C ILE A 84 2.08 -3.56 -2.06
N GLU A 85 1.57 -4.37 -2.97
CA GLU A 85 1.04 -5.70 -2.62
C GLU A 85 2.12 -6.58 -1.99
N ALA A 86 3.33 -6.56 -2.55
CA ALA A 86 4.45 -7.29 -1.99
C ALA A 86 4.85 -6.78 -0.61
N PHE A 87 4.86 -5.45 -0.43
CA PHE A 87 5.13 -4.83 0.87
C PHE A 87 4.11 -5.26 1.92
N LEU A 88 2.82 -5.23 1.59
CA LEU A 88 1.75 -5.61 2.52
C LEU A 88 1.80 -7.10 2.85
N ASP A 89 2.16 -7.94 1.88
CA ASP A 89 2.31 -9.37 2.11
C ASP A 89 3.45 -9.64 3.11
N ARG A 90 4.60 -8.97 2.96
CA ARG A 90 5.70 -9.08 3.92
C ARG A 90 5.31 -8.60 5.30
N LYS A 91 4.59 -7.48 5.38
CA LYS A 91 4.09 -6.91 6.63
C LYS A 91 3.14 -7.88 7.33
N TYR A 92 2.22 -8.48 6.58
CA TYR A 92 1.29 -9.48 7.10
C TYR A 92 2.04 -10.70 7.64
N ARG A 93 2.99 -11.23 6.89
CA ARG A 93 3.77 -12.40 7.31
C ARG A 93 4.57 -12.14 8.58
N LYS A 94 5.12 -10.94 8.71
CA LYS A 94 5.84 -10.55 9.92
C LYS A 94 4.93 -10.57 11.14
N HIS A 95 3.73 -9.98 11.02
CA HIS A 95 2.76 -9.98 12.12
C HIS A 95 2.31 -11.40 12.47
N MET A 96 2.07 -12.24 11.48
CA MET A 96 1.67 -13.63 11.72
C MET A 96 2.77 -14.42 12.40
N GLN A 97 4.04 -14.14 12.08
CA GLN A 97 5.16 -14.77 12.76
C GLN A 97 5.24 -14.33 14.22
N GLU A 98 5.05 -13.06 14.50
CA GLU A 98 5.03 -12.54 15.86
C GLU A 98 3.92 -13.19 16.70
N ILE A 99 2.73 -13.35 16.13
CA ILE A 99 1.61 -14.01 16.79
C ILE A 99 1.94 -15.47 17.07
N SER A 100 2.50 -16.17 16.08
CA SER A 100 2.89 -17.57 16.23
C SER A 100 3.90 -17.75 17.35
N ASP A 101 4.91 -16.87 17.42
CA ASP A 101 5.92 -16.91 18.47
C ASP A 101 5.30 -16.69 19.85
N LYS A 102 4.34 -15.77 19.95
CA LYS A 102 3.63 -15.50 21.21
C LYS A 102 2.79 -16.70 21.65
N LEU A 103 2.10 -17.33 20.73
CA LEU A 103 1.31 -18.54 21.02
C LEU A 103 2.22 -19.67 21.50
N THR A 104 3.38 -19.83 20.91
CA THR A 104 4.36 -20.84 21.33
C THR A 104 4.82 -20.58 22.75
N GLU A 105 5.09 -19.32 23.13
CA GLU A 105 5.44 -18.96 24.49
C GLU A 105 4.33 -19.33 25.48
N LEU A 106 3.09 -19.04 25.14
CA LEU A 106 1.94 -19.34 26.00
C LEU A 106 1.73 -20.84 26.16
N GLU A 107 1.91 -21.61 25.08
CA GLU A 107 1.81 -23.06 25.13
C GLU A 107 2.88 -23.66 26.04
N LYS A 108 4.11 -23.17 25.99
CA LYS A 108 5.19 -23.61 26.88
C LYS A 108 4.89 -23.29 28.32
N SER A 109 4.36 -22.10 28.61
CA SER A 109 3.96 -21.73 29.98
C SER A 109 2.91 -22.69 30.53
N THR A 110 1.93 -23.04 29.73
CA THR A 110 0.87 -23.97 30.12
C THR A 110 1.42 -25.34 30.44
N VAL A 111 2.35 -25.84 29.65
CA VAL A 111 2.99 -27.13 29.87
C VAL A 111 3.79 -27.15 31.18
N VAL A 112 4.49 -26.08 31.50
CA VAL A 112 5.29 -25.96 32.73
C VAL A 112 4.41 -25.99 33.96
N ILE A 113 3.23 -25.43 33.90
CA ILE A 113 2.27 -25.38 35.00
C ILE A 113 1.63 -26.75 35.25
N ALA A 114 1.42 -27.47 34.18
CA ALA A 114 0.81 -28.81 34.25
C ALA A 114 1.79 -29.81 34.81
#